data_6db8285e353b3c38da6ab1d739aaa740
#
_entry.id   6db8285e353b3c38da6ab1d739aaa740
#
_cell.length_a   1.000
_cell.length_b   1.000
_cell.length_c   1.000
_cell.angle_alpha   90.00
_cell.angle_beta   90.00
_cell.angle_gamma   90.00
#
_symmetry.space_group_name_H-M   'P 1'
#
loop_
_entity.id
_entity.type
_entity.pdbx_description
1 polymer ?
#
loop_
_entity_poly.entity_id
_entity_poly.type
_entity_poly.pdbx_seq_one_letter_code
_entity_poly.pdbx_strand_id
1 'polypeptide(L)'
;MATVFMKWLETSPKDYDRGIQLLTLGKIQHIKKRIANNYVRQGMHILEIGCGTGTLTTMMAARGADVTAIDAAPAMLAEAEKKVATEEPHDQVTLKYMDASLIGERFPPASFDLIVSTLVFSELPPDEQQFVLEACEKLLAPGGRLLIGDEVIPTGVLRRLLFYLVRLPLTFLTWLLTRTTTTALRNFDSLLTKTGFQARTAASYLGGSLVLYEVLPAEAAQLETGLPLTVIGTLQHRVTPRTLLLDLWLLFFRIIPPYPKVQTGLYAVGKPDEKSPVLVTGNFDLTVRRLVKAIDGQVNVWVLVADSAGINVWCAAGGGYFTAEKVIAAVKSSHLNEVVRHHALVLPQLCANGVDGWRIRKETGWGVHWGPARAKDIPTYLAGKRKKTDSMRWVRFPLKDRLEMVTVTLGFYALLILLPVFIFWRSLFWPITFSLLGLSYFYAGAHPWLPGRDGLYKSIPLTLIALTGLFVYTTLWHPLPTLNLFHWVVGLTGLSVFSGAELQGMSPLMRGEQANWGWEAIIGIILGAVYWLVPLAMGWR
;
A
#
# COMPACT_ATOMS: atom_id res chain seq x y z
N MET A 1 -0.91 16.22 8.30
CA MET A 1 -1.00 15.15 9.32
C MET A 1 -2.28 14.33 9.18
N ALA A 2 -3.30 14.90 8.56
CA ALA A 2 -4.57 14.22 8.30
C ALA A 2 -4.40 12.95 7.46
N THR A 3 -3.66 13.05 6.39
CA THR A 3 -3.48 11.93 5.45
C THR A 3 -2.77 10.72 6.05
N VAL A 4 -1.97 10.90 7.11
CA VAL A 4 -1.21 9.78 7.71
C VAL A 4 -2.14 8.70 8.27
N PHE A 5 -3.26 9.08 8.92
CA PHE A 5 -4.19 8.13 9.54
C PHE A 5 -5.42 7.80 8.68
N MET A 6 -5.53 8.34 7.46
CA MET A 6 -6.72 8.15 6.64
C MET A 6 -7.04 6.67 6.40
N LYS A 7 -6.07 5.87 6.00
CA LYS A 7 -6.27 4.43 5.77
C LYS A 7 -6.74 3.67 7.02
N TRP A 8 -6.33 4.10 8.20
CA TRP A 8 -6.85 3.54 9.44
C TRP A 8 -8.28 3.99 9.72
N LEU A 9 -8.58 5.27 9.50
CA LEU A 9 -9.93 5.80 9.70
C LEU A 9 -10.94 5.19 8.71
N GLU A 10 -10.53 4.87 7.48
CA GLU A 10 -11.37 4.17 6.51
C GLU A 10 -11.83 2.79 6.97
N THR A 11 -11.12 2.15 7.90
CA THR A 11 -11.57 0.88 8.51
C THR A 11 -12.76 1.05 9.47
N SER A 12 -13.03 2.29 9.90
CA SER A 12 -14.16 2.65 10.78
C SER A 12 -14.89 3.88 10.24
N PRO A 13 -15.66 3.75 9.15
CA PRO A 13 -16.28 4.90 8.47
C PRO A 13 -17.18 5.75 9.36
N LYS A 14 -17.81 5.15 10.38
CA LYS A 14 -18.65 5.87 11.37
C LYS A 14 -17.87 6.91 12.19
N ASP A 15 -16.61 6.65 12.48
CA ASP A 15 -15.75 7.51 13.28
C ASP A 15 -14.83 8.38 12.42
N TYR A 16 -14.88 8.21 11.09
CA TYR A 16 -14.01 8.89 10.15
C TYR A 16 -14.03 10.41 10.31
N ASP A 17 -15.21 11.02 10.31
CA ASP A 17 -15.34 12.48 10.41
C ASP A 17 -14.74 13.03 11.71
N ARG A 18 -14.95 12.35 12.84
CA ARG A 18 -14.37 12.73 14.13
C ARG A 18 -12.85 12.58 14.10
N GLY A 19 -12.35 11.48 13.55
CA GLY A 19 -10.92 11.22 13.43
C GLY A 19 -10.21 12.26 12.58
N ILE A 20 -10.75 12.57 11.40
CA ILE A 20 -10.19 13.59 10.50
C ILE A 20 -10.25 15.00 11.12
N GLN A 21 -11.33 15.32 11.82
CA GLN A 21 -11.42 16.59 12.55
C GLN A 21 -10.32 16.71 13.61
N LEU A 22 -10.11 15.67 14.41
CA LEU A 22 -9.06 15.65 15.42
C LEU A 22 -7.68 15.81 14.80
N LEU A 23 -7.36 15.04 13.76
CA LEU A 23 -6.06 15.04 13.08
C LEU A 23 -5.76 16.37 12.36
N THR A 24 -6.79 17.06 11.91
CA THR A 24 -6.64 18.38 11.26
C THR A 24 -6.89 19.53 12.22
N LEU A 25 -7.05 19.28 13.53
CA LEU A 25 -7.44 20.29 14.51
C LEU A 25 -8.68 21.10 14.05
N GLY A 26 -9.67 20.40 13.45
CA GLY A 26 -10.89 20.99 12.90
C GLY A 26 -10.70 21.78 11.60
N LYS A 27 -9.47 21.92 11.05
CA LYS A 27 -9.22 22.78 9.89
C LYS A 27 -9.84 22.25 8.60
N ILE A 28 -10.00 20.93 8.46
CA ILE A 28 -10.72 20.36 7.30
C ILE A 28 -12.18 20.84 7.24
N GLN A 29 -12.84 20.99 8.38
CA GLN A 29 -14.21 21.54 8.43
C GLN A 29 -14.27 23.02 8.00
N HIS A 30 -13.23 23.80 8.30
CA HIS A 30 -13.13 25.16 7.79
C HIS A 30 -12.99 25.19 6.27
N ILE A 31 -12.21 24.24 5.70
CA ILE A 31 -12.11 24.08 4.24
C ILE A 31 -13.46 23.71 3.66
N LYS A 32 -14.13 22.66 4.17
CA LYS A 32 -15.45 22.22 3.69
C LYS A 32 -16.50 23.35 3.77
N LYS A 33 -16.59 24.03 4.90
CA LYS A 33 -17.48 25.20 5.07
C LYS A 33 -17.12 26.33 4.10
N ARG A 34 -15.84 26.61 3.88
CA ARG A 34 -15.40 27.64 2.94
C ARG A 34 -15.78 27.29 1.51
N ILE A 35 -15.62 26.04 1.09
CA ILE A 35 -16.07 25.53 -0.21
C ILE A 35 -17.57 25.77 -0.36
N ALA A 36 -18.37 25.20 0.54
CA ALA A 36 -19.83 25.30 0.46
C ALA A 36 -20.34 26.75 0.51
N ASN A 37 -19.74 27.60 1.36
CA ASN A 37 -20.24 28.98 1.54
C ASN A 37 -19.79 29.95 0.46
N ASN A 38 -18.58 29.82 -0.07
CA ASN A 38 -18.01 30.83 -0.94
C ASN A 38 -18.04 30.46 -2.42
N TYR A 39 -18.16 29.17 -2.75
CA TYR A 39 -18.03 28.70 -4.13
C TYR A 39 -19.28 28.01 -4.67
N VAL A 40 -20.16 27.52 -3.80
CA VAL A 40 -21.39 26.84 -4.21
C VAL A 40 -22.56 27.82 -4.33
N ARG A 41 -23.32 27.70 -5.40
CA ARG A 41 -24.54 28.48 -5.68
C ARG A 41 -25.63 27.51 -6.10
N GLN A 42 -26.88 27.96 -5.94
CA GLN A 42 -28.05 27.21 -6.36
C GLN A 42 -28.01 26.89 -7.87
N GLY A 43 -28.35 25.67 -8.22
CA GLY A 43 -28.42 25.20 -9.60
C GLY A 43 -27.07 24.86 -10.24
N MET A 44 -25.95 24.93 -9.50
CA MET A 44 -24.64 24.48 -10.00
C MET A 44 -24.60 22.96 -10.09
N HIS A 45 -24.02 22.44 -11.19
CA HIS A 45 -23.67 21.04 -11.33
C HIS A 45 -22.27 20.80 -10.78
N ILE A 46 -22.16 20.02 -9.72
CA ILE A 46 -20.91 19.81 -8.97
C ILE A 46 -20.48 18.34 -9.05
N LEU A 47 -19.21 18.09 -9.35
CA LEU A 47 -18.57 16.79 -9.16
C LEU A 47 -17.73 16.83 -7.89
N GLU A 48 -18.01 15.95 -6.94
CA GLU A 48 -17.15 15.71 -5.78
C GLU A 48 -16.37 14.41 -5.97
N ILE A 49 -15.04 14.52 -6.03
CA ILE A 49 -14.12 13.38 -6.17
C ILE A 49 -13.63 12.98 -4.78
N GLY A 50 -13.97 11.74 -4.35
CA GLY A 50 -13.65 11.22 -3.02
C GLY A 50 -14.55 11.84 -1.96
N CYS A 51 -15.85 11.60 -2.02
CA CYS A 51 -16.82 12.19 -1.11
C CYS A 51 -16.72 11.65 0.33
N GLY A 52 -16.06 10.50 0.51
CA GLY A 52 -15.97 9.83 1.80
C GLY A 52 -17.33 9.55 2.40
N THR A 53 -17.57 10.06 3.60
CA THR A 53 -18.84 9.94 4.33
C THR A 53 -19.90 10.96 3.90
N GLY A 54 -19.70 11.70 2.81
CA GLY A 54 -20.69 12.63 2.25
C GLY A 54 -20.87 13.97 3.01
N THR A 55 -19.98 14.31 3.94
CA THR A 55 -20.14 15.54 4.74
C THR A 55 -20.06 16.82 3.91
N LEU A 56 -19.20 16.92 2.90
CA LEU A 56 -19.15 18.07 2.01
C LEU A 56 -20.27 18.00 0.98
N THR A 57 -20.61 16.80 0.52
CA THR A 57 -21.74 16.52 -0.39
C THR A 57 -23.04 17.16 0.12
N THR A 58 -23.42 16.82 1.37
CA THR A 58 -24.66 17.35 1.98
C THR A 58 -24.58 18.87 2.20
N MET A 59 -23.41 19.41 2.57
CA MET A 59 -23.22 20.87 2.67
C MET A 59 -23.41 21.60 1.33
N MET A 60 -23.02 21.00 0.21
CA MET A 60 -23.17 21.59 -1.11
C MET A 60 -24.61 21.46 -1.61
N ALA A 61 -25.24 20.31 -1.41
CA ALA A 61 -26.66 20.10 -1.73
C ALA A 61 -27.59 21.05 -0.94
N ALA A 62 -27.30 21.25 0.35
CA ALA A 62 -28.03 22.21 1.18
C ALA A 62 -27.95 23.68 0.68
N ARG A 63 -27.04 23.98 -0.27
CA ARG A 63 -26.95 25.26 -0.99
C ARG A 63 -27.71 25.26 -2.31
N GLY A 64 -28.45 24.20 -2.61
CA GLY A 64 -29.23 24.06 -3.82
C GLY A 64 -28.42 23.67 -5.07
N ALA A 65 -27.27 23.04 -4.91
CA ALA A 65 -26.47 22.51 -6.02
C ALA A 65 -26.81 21.05 -6.30
N ASP A 66 -26.76 20.65 -7.59
CA ASP A 66 -26.84 19.26 -8.02
C ASP A 66 -25.47 18.60 -7.88
N VAL A 67 -25.32 17.72 -6.90
CA VAL A 67 -24.03 17.13 -6.56
C VAL A 67 -23.94 15.69 -7.04
N THR A 68 -23.04 15.42 -7.97
CA THR A 68 -22.58 14.06 -8.27
C THR A 68 -21.33 13.78 -7.43
N ALA A 69 -21.42 12.83 -6.51
CA ALA A 69 -20.33 12.51 -5.61
C ALA A 69 -19.84 11.08 -5.85
N ILE A 70 -18.54 10.91 -6.00
CA ILE A 70 -17.93 9.61 -6.25
C ILE A 70 -16.94 9.23 -5.14
N ASP A 71 -16.86 7.93 -4.86
CA ASP A 71 -15.83 7.37 -3.97
C ASP A 71 -15.47 5.95 -4.41
N ALA A 72 -14.22 5.56 -4.22
CA ALA A 72 -13.72 4.24 -4.53
C ALA A 72 -13.84 3.24 -3.35
N ALA A 73 -14.32 3.70 -2.18
CA ALA A 73 -14.51 2.89 -0.98
C ALA A 73 -16.01 2.62 -0.72
N PRO A 74 -16.51 1.38 -0.93
CA PRO A 74 -17.93 1.06 -0.74
C PRO A 74 -18.43 1.33 0.68
N ALA A 75 -17.56 1.12 1.69
CA ALA A 75 -17.91 1.35 3.08
C ALA A 75 -18.12 2.84 3.40
N MET A 76 -17.38 3.73 2.74
CA MET A 76 -17.55 5.18 2.86
C MET A 76 -18.84 5.63 2.20
N LEU A 77 -19.15 5.11 1.01
CA LEU A 77 -20.40 5.41 0.31
C LEU A 77 -21.63 4.96 1.10
N ALA A 78 -21.58 3.80 1.76
CA ALA A 78 -22.67 3.34 2.60
C ALA A 78 -22.95 4.28 3.78
N GLU A 79 -21.94 4.95 4.34
CA GLU A 79 -22.15 6.00 5.36
C GLU A 79 -22.62 7.31 4.72
N ALA A 80 -22.14 7.64 3.51
CA ALA A 80 -22.62 8.80 2.75
C ALA A 80 -24.12 8.66 2.40
N GLU A 81 -24.56 7.48 1.95
CA GLU A 81 -25.98 7.19 1.67
C GLU A 81 -26.86 7.42 2.89
N LYS A 82 -26.45 6.94 4.08
CA LYS A 82 -27.19 7.18 5.33
C LYS A 82 -27.29 8.66 5.66
N LYS A 83 -26.19 9.41 5.48
CA LYS A 83 -26.14 10.83 5.76
C LYS A 83 -27.01 11.62 4.79
N VAL A 84 -26.91 11.35 3.50
CA VAL A 84 -27.77 11.95 2.47
C VAL A 84 -29.24 11.63 2.74
N ALA A 85 -29.60 10.41 3.15
CA ALA A 85 -30.97 10.04 3.47
C ALA A 85 -31.54 10.76 4.69
N THR A 86 -30.71 11.33 5.56
CA THR A 86 -31.16 12.05 6.77
C THR A 86 -31.17 13.58 6.62
N GLU A 87 -30.48 14.13 5.62
CA GLU A 87 -30.33 15.58 5.38
C GLU A 87 -31.03 15.96 4.08
N GLU A 88 -31.89 16.94 4.07
CA GLU A 88 -32.53 17.47 2.85
C GLU A 88 -31.65 18.54 2.17
N PRO A 89 -31.70 18.66 0.82
CA PRO A 89 -32.55 17.97 -0.17
C PRO A 89 -31.88 16.69 -0.74
N HIS A 90 -32.58 15.56 -0.63
CA HIS A 90 -32.06 14.26 -1.12
C HIS A 90 -31.96 14.18 -2.64
N ASP A 91 -32.90 14.80 -3.34
CA ASP A 91 -33.06 14.69 -4.81
C ASP A 91 -31.91 15.35 -5.60
N GLN A 92 -31.09 16.17 -4.94
CA GLN A 92 -29.96 16.89 -5.54
C GLN A 92 -28.62 16.16 -5.38
N VAL A 93 -28.61 14.92 -4.85
CA VAL A 93 -27.38 14.16 -4.63
C VAL A 93 -27.41 12.84 -5.38
N THR A 94 -26.41 12.63 -6.20
CA THR A 94 -26.16 11.34 -6.86
C THR A 94 -24.84 10.75 -6.36
N LEU A 95 -24.91 9.66 -5.59
CA LEU A 95 -23.75 8.92 -5.13
C LEU A 95 -23.38 7.82 -6.13
N LYS A 96 -22.09 7.70 -6.47
CA LYS A 96 -21.59 6.65 -7.39
C LYS A 96 -20.33 5.99 -6.86
N TYR A 97 -20.34 4.67 -6.83
CA TYR A 97 -19.11 3.90 -6.63
C TYR A 97 -18.23 3.98 -7.87
N MET A 98 -17.16 4.74 -7.79
CA MET A 98 -16.29 5.02 -8.93
C MET A 98 -14.91 5.46 -8.49
N ASP A 99 -13.87 4.95 -9.17
CA ASP A 99 -12.51 5.44 -9.04
C ASP A 99 -12.34 6.76 -9.81
N ALA A 100 -11.51 7.67 -9.28
CA ALA A 100 -11.25 8.97 -9.88
C ALA A 100 -10.69 8.88 -11.32
N SER A 101 -9.96 7.82 -11.67
CA SER A 101 -9.44 7.59 -13.02
C SER A 101 -10.52 7.35 -14.08
N LEU A 102 -11.77 7.10 -13.68
CA LEU A 102 -12.87 6.81 -14.59
C LEU A 102 -13.69 8.06 -14.99
N ILE A 103 -13.49 9.18 -14.31
CA ILE A 103 -14.35 10.37 -14.49
C ILE A 103 -14.40 10.88 -15.93
N GLY A 104 -13.24 10.91 -16.60
CA GLY A 104 -13.15 11.40 -18.00
C GLY A 104 -13.90 10.55 -19.03
N GLU A 105 -14.25 9.30 -18.70
CA GLU A 105 -14.99 8.40 -19.59
C GLU A 105 -16.47 8.28 -19.20
N ARG A 106 -16.80 8.59 -17.95
CA ARG A 106 -18.14 8.41 -17.39
C ARG A 106 -19.00 9.65 -17.44
N PHE A 107 -18.38 10.80 -17.60
CA PHE A 107 -19.08 12.07 -17.66
C PHE A 107 -18.79 12.78 -18.99
N PRO A 108 -19.78 13.49 -19.55
CA PRO A 108 -19.57 14.29 -20.76
C PRO A 108 -18.60 15.45 -20.51
N PRO A 109 -17.86 15.92 -21.52
CA PRO A 109 -17.07 17.15 -21.41
C PRO A 109 -17.94 18.35 -21.03
N ALA A 110 -17.34 19.32 -20.35
CA ALA A 110 -17.95 20.59 -19.98
C ALA A 110 -19.28 20.45 -19.19
N SER A 111 -19.38 19.40 -18.34
CA SER A 111 -20.62 19.07 -17.62
C SER A 111 -20.68 19.58 -16.19
N PHE A 112 -19.59 20.14 -15.63
CA PHE A 112 -19.55 20.59 -14.25
C PHE A 112 -19.10 22.05 -14.12
N ASP A 113 -19.87 22.84 -13.38
CA ASP A 113 -19.52 24.22 -13.03
C ASP A 113 -18.43 24.29 -11.96
N LEU A 114 -18.40 23.26 -11.11
CA LEU A 114 -17.43 23.13 -10.02
C LEU A 114 -17.02 21.66 -9.86
N ILE A 115 -15.73 21.40 -9.80
CA ILE A 115 -15.19 20.12 -9.37
C ILE A 115 -14.51 20.32 -8.03
N VAL A 116 -14.76 19.42 -7.07
CA VAL A 116 -14.22 19.52 -5.71
C VAL A 116 -13.56 18.22 -5.31
N SER A 117 -12.41 18.32 -4.65
CA SER A 117 -11.73 17.17 -4.05
C SER A 117 -11.12 17.55 -2.71
N THR A 118 -11.33 16.72 -1.69
CA THR A 118 -10.74 16.94 -0.36
C THR A 118 -10.01 15.69 0.13
N LEU A 119 -8.70 15.82 0.36
CA LEU A 119 -7.80 14.77 0.86
C LEU A 119 -7.69 13.52 -0.02
N VAL A 120 -7.88 13.66 -1.34
CA VAL A 120 -7.82 12.54 -2.30
C VAL A 120 -6.53 12.53 -3.10
N PHE A 121 -6.09 13.69 -3.62
CA PHE A 121 -4.90 13.76 -4.46
C PHE A 121 -3.64 13.27 -3.74
N SER A 122 -3.53 13.44 -2.43
CA SER A 122 -2.44 12.89 -1.62
C SER A 122 -2.46 11.36 -1.50
N GLU A 123 -3.55 10.70 -1.88
CA GLU A 123 -3.66 9.25 -1.95
C GLU A 123 -3.34 8.68 -3.33
N LEU A 124 -3.46 9.52 -4.37
CA LEU A 124 -3.19 9.13 -5.75
C LEU A 124 -1.68 9.13 -6.04
N PRO A 125 -1.17 8.15 -6.80
CA PRO A 125 0.16 8.20 -7.39
C PRO A 125 0.32 9.41 -8.33
N PRO A 126 1.54 9.91 -8.55
CA PRO A 126 1.76 11.12 -9.35
C PRO A 126 1.24 11.07 -10.78
N ASP A 127 1.29 9.91 -11.43
CA ASP A 127 0.73 9.69 -12.78
C ASP A 127 -0.80 9.69 -12.77
N GLU A 128 -1.42 9.11 -11.75
CA GLU A 128 -2.87 9.18 -11.57
C GLU A 128 -3.32 10.60 -11.22
N GLN A 129 -2.55 11.36 -10.42
CA GLN A 129 -2.81 12.77 -10.14
C GLN A 129 -2.87 13.58 -11.43
N GLN A 130 -1.88 13.42 -12.32
CA GLN A 130 -1.85 14.10 -13.60
C GLN A 130 -3.06 13.72 -14.47
N PHE A 131 -3.33 12.43 -14.61
CA PHE A 131 -4.44 11.91 -15.40
C PHE A 131 -5.81 12.42 -14.93
N VAL A 132 -6.04 12.44 -13.60
CA VAL A 132 -7.28 12.96 -13.01
C VAL A 132 -7.40 14.47 -13.24
N LEU A 133 -6.31 15.24 -13.15
CA LEU A 133 -6.31 16.67 -13.45
C LEU A 133 -6.66 16.94 -14.91
N GLU A 134 -6.07 16.20 -15.86
CA GLU A 134 -6.38 16.31 -17.29
C GLU A 134 -7.86 15.95 -17.59
N ALA A 135 -8.41 14.99 -16.86
CA ALA A 135 -9.83 14.67 -16.95
C ALA A 135 -10.70 15.80 -16.36
N CYS A 136 -10.31 16.38 -15.21
CA CYS A 136 -11.02 17.52 -14.61
C CYS A 136 -11.05 18.73 -15.56
N GLU A 137 -9.95 19.01 -16.29
CA GLU A 137 -9.91 20.10 -17.26
C GLU A 137 -10.98 19.93 -18.35
N LYS A 138 -11.11 18.72 -18.88
CA LYS A 138 -12.11 18.41 -19.93
C LYS A 138 -13.54 18.46 -19.41
N LEU A 139 -13.75 18.12 -18.14
CA LEU A 139 -15.08 18.05 -17.52
C LEU A 139 -15.60 19.40 -17.05
N LEU A 140 -14.74 20.39 -16.83
CA LEU A 140 -15.15 21.72 -16.41
C LEU A 140 -15.89 22.45 -17.52
N ALA A 141 -17.04 23.01 -17.18
CA ALA A 141 -17.79 23.93 -18.03
C ALA A 141 -16.99 25.23 -18.27
N PRO A 142 -17.27 25.98 -19.34
CA PRO A 142 -16.66 27.29 -19.56
C PRO A 142 -16.86 28.21 -18.35
N GLY A 143 -15.76 28.71 -17.78
CA GLY A 143 -15.76 29.50 -16.53
C GLY A 143 -15.88 28.68 -15.25
N GLY A 144 -15.93 27.35 -15.36
CA GLY A 144 -15.90 26.42 -14.22
C GLY A 144 -14.55 26.42 -13.53
N ARG A 145 -14.50 25.87 -12.33
CA ARG A 145 -13.29 25.81 -11.49
C ARG A 145 -13.14 24.50 -10.75
N LEU A 146 -11.89 24.18 -10.40
CA LEU A 146 -11.55 23.03 -9.58
C LEU A 146 -11.06 23.52 -8.21
N LEU A 147 -11.58 22.92 -7.14
CA LEU A 147 -11.13 23.18 -5.76
C LEU A 147 -10.49 21.93 -5.18
N ILE A 148 -9.23 22.05 -4.74
CA ILE A 148 -8.48 20.94 -4.14
C ILE A 148 -8.05 21.32 -2.74
N GLY A 149 -8.62 20.65 -1.73
CA GLY A 149 -8.25 20.79 -0.33
C GLY A 149 -7.40 19.59 0.10
N ASP A 150 -6.06 19.74 0.22
CA ASP A 150 -5.21 18.59 0.50
C ASP A 150 -3.99 18.91 1.37
N GLU A 151 -3.32 17.85 1.84
CA GLU A 151 -2.10 17.96 2.61
C GLU A 151 -0.88 18.06 1.69
N VAL A 152 -0.14 19.16 1.84
CA VAL A 152 1.06 19.46 1.04
C VAL A 152 2.30 19.55 1.92
N ILE A 153 3.47 19.32 1.34
CA ILE A 153 4.74 19.58 2.04
C ILE A 153 4.95 21.10 2.09
N PRO A 154 5.01 21.70 3.28
CA PRO A 154 5.12 23.14 3.41
C PRO A 154 6.45 23.67 2.82
N THR A 155 6.41 24.90 2.31
CA THR A 155 7.60 25.62 1.83
C THR A 155 8.39 26.20 3.00
N GLY A 156 9.72 26.27 2.85
CA GLY A 156 10.65 26.76 3.87
C GLY A 156 11.23 25.68 4.78
N VAL A 157 12.52 25.81 5.08
CA VAL A 157 13.31 24.78 5.77
C VAL A 157 12.76 24.47 7.18
N LEU A 158 12.49 25.50 7.97
CA LEU A 158 12.02 25.33 9.36
C LEU A 158 10.62 24.68 9.41
N ARG A 159 9.70 25.14 8.55
CA ARG A 159 8.34 24.57 8.49
C ARG A 159 8.37 23.11 8.02
N ARG A 160 9.23 22.78 7.07
CA ARG A 160 9.46 21.42 6.59
C ARG A 160 10.06 20.53 7.67
N LEU A 161 11.02 21.04 8.44
CA LEU A 161 11.60 20.30 9.56
C LEU A 161 10.55 19.97 10.63
N LEU A 162 9.76 20.98 11.06
CA LEU A 162 8.68 20.81 12.01
C LEU A 162 7.60 19.83 11.48
N PHE A 163 7.26 19.94 10.20
CA PHE A 163 6.32 19.02 9.55
C PHE A 163 6.81 17.57 9.63
N TYR A 164 8.06 17.29 9.30
CA TYR A 164 8.61 15.94 9.38
C TYR A 164 8.81 15.45 10.82
N LEU A 165 9.18 16.33 11.75
CA LEU A 165 9.34 15.99 13.16
C LEU A 165 8.04 15.41 13.75
N VAL A 166 6.90 15.96 13.37
CA VAL A 166 5.59 15.46 13.82
C VAL A 166 5.09 14.30 12.94
N ARG A 167 5.29 14.40 11.61
CA ARG A 167 4.76 13.40 10.67
C ARG A 167 5.45 12.05 10.77
N LEU A 168 6.77 12.01 10.96
CA LEU A 168 7.52 10.74 10.98
C LEU A 168 7.06 9.78 12.09
N PRO A 169 6.93 10.20 13.37
CA PRO A 169 6.40 9.33 14.42
C PRO A 169 4.97 8.85 14.13
N LEU A 170 4.11 9.75 13.61
CA LEU A 170 2.73 9.42 13.25
C LEU A 170 2.68 8.44 12.07
N THR A 171 3.51 8.63 11.07
CA THR A 171 3.64 7.71 9.93
C THR A 171 4.08 6.32 10.40
N PHE A 172 5.03 6.25 11.33
CA PHE A 172 5.46 5.00 11.93
C PHE A 172 4.32 4.31 12.70
N LEU A 173 3.59 5.07 13.53
CA LEU A 173 2.45 4.54 14.28
C LEU A 173 1.34 4.03 13.35
N THR A 174 0.98 4.80 12.32
CA THR A 174 -0.04 4.38 11.35
C THR A 174 0.38 3.12 10.63
N TRP A 175 1.64 3.07 10.20
CA TRP A 175 2.14 1.88 9.57
C TRP A 175 2.08 0.65 10.49
N LEU A 176 2.37 0.82 11.77
CA LEU A 176 2.23 -0.27 12.74
C LEU A 176 0.80 -0.82 12.79
N LEU A 177 -0.19 0.07 12.64
CA LEU A 177 -1.62 -0.27 12.71
C LEU A 177 -2.19 -0.78 11.37
N THR A 178 -1.79 -0.19 10.24
CA THR A 178 -2.45 -0.41 8.94
C THR A 178 -1.55 -0.99 7.86
N ARG A 179 -0.23 -1.08 8.13
CA ARG A 179 0.80 -1.49 7.15
C ARG A 179 0.89 -0.60 5.91
N THR A 180 0.18 0.53 5.87
CA THR A 180 0.20 1.51 4.78
C THR A 180 0.48 2.91 5.28
N THR A 181 0.92 3.76 4.38
CA THR A 181 1.14 5.18 4.65
C THR A 181 0.78 5.99 3.42
N THR A 182 0.17 7.15 3.64
CA THR A 182 -0.07 8.15 2.60
C THR A 182 1.06 9.19 2.60
N THR A 183 1.24 9.86 1.48
CA THR A 183 2.28 10.90 1.32
C THR A 183 1.62 12.25 1.05
N ALA A 184 2.08 13.31 1.72
CA ALA A 184 1.66 14.66 1.37
C ALA A 184 2.11 15.04 -0.05
N LEU A 185 1.32 15.86 -0.74
CA LEU A 185 1.61 16.30 -2.10
C LEU A 185 2.95 17.04 -2.20
N ARG A 186 3.73 16.69 -3.21
CA ARG A 186 5.03 17.30 -3.52
C ARG A 186 4.96 18.04 -4.84
N ASN A 187 5.46 19.27 -4.89
CA ASN A 187 5.54 20.07 -6.11
C ASN A 187 4.21 20.15 -6.88
N PHE A 188 3.09 20.17 -6.14
CA PHE A 188 1.75 20.09 -6.73
C PHE A 188 1.44 21.30 -7.61
N ASP A 189 1.96 22.49 -7.26
CA ASP A 189 1.83 23.70 -8.11
C ASP A 189 2.45 23.48 -9.52
N SER A 190 3.59 22.79 -9.58
CA SER A 190 4.22 22.44 -10.85
C SER A 190 3.40 21.45 -11.67
N LEU A 191 2.73 20.51 -11.01
CA LEU A 191 1.83 19.55 -11.66
C LEU A 191 0.60 20.26 -12.23
N LEU A 192 -0.03 21.14 -11.46
CA LEU A 192 -1.17 21.94 -11.92
C LEU A 192 -0.81 22.79 -13.15
N THR A 193 0.37 23.41 -13.15
CA THR A 193 0.82 24.18 -14.33
C THR A 193 1.04 23.30 -15.56
N LYS A 194 1.60 22.10 -15.39
CA LYS A 194 1.81 21.14 -16.49
C LYS A 194 0.51 20.62 -17.10
N THR A 195 -0.55 20.52 -16.30
CA THR A 195 -1.87 20.04 -16.72
C THR A 195 -2.80 21.17 -17.17
N GLY A 196 -2.24 22.31 -17.59
CA GLY A 196 -3.00 23.41 -18.17
C GLY A 196 -3.79 24.26 -17.16
N PHE A 197 -3.43 24.20 -15.87
CA PHE A 197 -4.12 24.94 -14.83
C PHE A 197 -3.28 26.08 -14.24
N GLN A 198 -3.96 27.14 -13.85
CA GLN A 198 -3.43 28.16 -12.96
C GLN A 198 -4.05 28.00 -11.57
N ALA A 199 -3.22 27.87 -10.57
CA ALA A 199 -3.66 27.67 -9.20
C ALA A 199 -3.34 28.87 -8.32
N ARG A 200 -4.27 29.19 -7.41
CA ARG A 200 -4.02 30.13 -6.31
C ARG A 200 -4.37 29.48 -4.98
N THR A 201 -3.64 29.81 -3.95
CA THR A 201 -3.96 29.40 -2.60
C THR A 201 -5.16 30.20 -2.07
N ALA A 202 -6.32 29.54 -1.97
CA ALA A 202 -7.54 30.15 -1.40
C ALA A 202 -7.53 30.15 0.13
N ALA A 203 -6.91 29.15 0.77
CA ALA A 203 -6.70 29.07 2.21
C ALA A 203 -5.50 28.18 2.55
N SER A 204 -4.84 28.48 3.67
CA SER A 204 -3.70 27.69 4.16
C SER A 204 -3.77 27.56 5.68
N TYR A 205 -3.58 26.36 6.20
CA TYR A 205 -3.69 26.01 7.61
C TYR A 205 -2.50 25.14 8.05
N LEU A 206 -2.37 24.92 9.37
CA LEU A 206 -1.36 24.03 9.96
C LEU A 206 0.07 24.32 9.49
N GLY A 207 0.44 25.61 9.49
CA GLY A 207 1.76 26.06 9.07
C GLY A 207 2.07 25.90 7.57
N GLY A 208 1.03 25.78 6.74
CA GLY A 208 1.14 25.59 5.29
C GLY A 208 1.11 24.14 4.85
N SER A 209 0.75 23.20 5.74
CA SER A 209 0.67 21.77 5.39
C SER A 209 -0.72 21.30 4.98
N LEU A 210 -1.77 22.08 5.21
CA LEU A 210 -3.12 21.82 4.71
C LEU A 210 -3.58 23.05 3.91
N VAL A 211 -3.78 22.88 2.62
CA VAL A 211 -4.03 23.99 1.67
C VAL A 211 -5.31 23.73 0.89
N LEU A 212 -6.10 24.77 0.68
CA LEU A 212 -7.16 24.81 -0.32
C LEU A 212 -6.64 25.58 -1.54
N TYR A 213 -6.49 24.87 -2.64
CA TYR A 213 -6.24 25.47 -3.95
C TYR A 213 -7.52 25.80 -4.67
N GLU A 214 -7.60 26.98 -5.26
CA GLU A 214 -8.53 27.32 -6.31
C GLU A 214 -7.79 27.26 -7.64
N VAL A 215 -8.28 26.46 -8.55
CA VAL A 215 -7.61 26.06 -9.76
C VAL A 215 -8.51 26.39 -10.94
N LEU A 216 -7.98 27.14 -11.90
CA LEU A 216 -8.68 27.59 -13.09
C LEU A 216 -7.95 27.04 -14.33
N PRO A 217 -8.66 26.62 -15.40
CA PRO A 217 -7.99 26.32 -16.67
C PRO A 217 -7.19 27.54 -17.15
N ALA A 218 -5.96 27.33 -17.54
CA ALA A 218 -5.18 28.38 -18.21
C ALA A 218 -5.83 28.60 -19.59
N GLU A 219 -6.26 29.80 -19.89
CA GLU A 219 -6.63 30.15 -21.26
C GLU A 219 -5.50 29.73 -22.19
N ALA A 220 -5.84 28.91 -23.20
CA ALA A 220 -4.97 28.13 -24.06
C ALA A 220 -3.67 28.87 -24.49
N ALA A 221 -2.66 28.84 -23.66
CA ALA A 221 -1.30 28.91 -24.12
C ALA A 221 -1.04 27.54 -24.76
N GLN A 222 -1.07 27.50 -26.11
CA GLN A 222 -0.64 26.38 -26.92
C GLN A 222 0.75 25.93 -26.47
N LEU A 223 0.80 25.04 -25.49
CA LEU A 223 1.97 24.22 -25.25
C LEU A 223 1.90 23.12 -26.30
N GLU A 224 2.60 23.35 -27.42
CA GLU A 224 3.12 22.31 -28.28
C GLU A 224 4.04 21.41 -27.44
N THR A 225 3.48 20.55 -26.65
CA THR A 225 4.16 19.38 -26.11
C THR A 225 3.83 18.21 -27.01
N GLY A 226 4.45 18.20 -28.19
CA GLY A 226 4.55 16.99 -28.97
C GLY A 226 5.40 15.99 -28.21
N LEU A 227 4.76 15.08 -27.49
CA LEU A 227 5.11 13.69 -27.21
C LEU A 227 4.07 13.17 -26.20
N PRO A 228 3.35 12.09 -26.51
CA PRO A 228 2.56 11.44 -25.48
C PRO A 228 3.51 10.99 -24.35
N LEU A 229 3.33 11.51 -23.15
CA LEU A 229 4.12 11.15 -21.94
C LEU A 229 3.76 9.73 -21.44
N THR A 230 3.64 8.78 -22.36
CA THR A 230 3.15 7.44 -22.10
C THR A 230 4.23 6.52 -21.56
N VAL A 231 5.50 6.77 -21.89
CA VAL A 231 6.61 5.91 -21.47
C VAL A 231 7.55 6.68 -20.54
N ILE A 232 7.62 6.26 -19.28
CA ILE A 232 8.44 6.93 -18.26
C ILE A 232 9.93 6.72 -18.54
N GLY A 233 10.32 5.56 -19.07
CA GLY A 233 11.71 5.25 -19.37
C GLY A 233 11.98 3.77 -19.60
N THR A 234 13.25 3.40 -19.55
CA THR A 234 13.71 2.02 -19.69
C THR A 234 14.13 1.43 -18.35
N LEU A 235 13.70 0.21 -18.07
CA LEU A 235 14.17 -0.56 -16.92
C LEU A 235 15.27 -1.52 -17.38
N GLN A 236 16.42 -1.48 -16.71
CA GLN A 236 17.56 -2.36 -16.94
C GLN A 236 18.05 -2.93 -15.62
N HIS A 237 18.52 -4.17 -15.64
CA HIS A 237 19.13 -4.75 -14.45
C HIS A 237 20.52 -4.16 -14.23
N ARG A 238 20.64 -3.32 -13.19
CA ARG A 238 21.92 -2.72 -12.78
C ARG A 238 22.18 -3.00 -11.30
N VAL A 239 23.37 -3.51 -11.02
CA VAL A 239 23.87 -3.63 -9.65
C VAL A 239 24.72 -2.41 -9.34
N THR A 240 24.29 -1.62 -8.39
CA THR A 240 25.00 -0.42 -7.92
C THR A 240 25.21 -0.53 -6.41
N PRO A 241 26.16 0.21 -5.81
CA PRO A 241 26.31 0.26 -4.35
C PRO A 241 25.00 0.62 -3.64
N ARG A 242 24.20 1.53 -4.23
CA ARG A 242 22.89 1.92 -3.72
C ARG A 242 21.90 0.74 -3.71
N THR A 243 21.84 -0.06 -4.77
CA THR A 243 20.94 -1.21 -4.82
C THR A 243 21.38 -2.32 -3.87
N LEU A 244 22.67 -2.51 -3.64
CA LEU A 244 23.19 -3.46 -2.65
C LEU A 244 22.85 -3.03 -1.23
N LEU A 245 23.01 -1.75 -0.89
CA LEU A 245 22.60 -1.22 0.42
C LEU A 245 21.09 -1.33 0.61
N LEU A 246 20.32 -1.08 -0.44
CA LEU A 246 18.86 -1.23 -0.40
C LEU A 246 18.45 -2.69 -0.24
N ASP A 247 19.12 -3.63 -0.89
CA ASP A 247 18.88 -5.06 -0.71
C ASP A 247 19.21 -5.52 0.71
N LEU A 248 20.32 -5.04 1.27
CA LEU A 248 20.67 -5.30 2.67
C LEU A 248 19.62 -4.71 3.63
N TRP A 249 19.21 -3.46 3.40
CA TRP A 249 18.13 -2.84 4.17
C TRP A 249 16.84 -3.66 4.07
N LEU A 250 16.42 -4.04 2.88
CA LEU A 250 15.21 -4.82 2.65
C LEU A 250 15.29 -6.25 3.18
N LEU A 251 16.48 -6.78 3.37
CA LEU A 251 16.64 -8.10 3.99
C LEU A 251 16.27 -8.08 5.47
N PHE A 252 16.58 -6.99 6.19
CA PHE A 252 16.34 -6.89 7.63
C PHE A 252 15.13 -6.02 8.00
N PHE A 253 14.81 -5.03 7.17
CA PHE A 253 13.84 -3.98 7.51
C PHE A 253 12.72 -3.83 6.47
N ARG A 254 12.47 -4.87 5.66
CA ARG A 254 11.40 -4.85 4.63
C ARG A 254 10.02 -4.50 5.18
N ILE A 255 9.77 -4.81 6.45
CA ILE A 255 8.50 -4.54 7.11
C ILE A 255 8.39 -3.11 7.67
N ILE A 256 9.45 -2.30 7.60
CA ILE A 256 9.46 -0.92 8.11
C ILE A 256 9.32 0.07 6.95
N PRO A 257 8.35 1.01 7.00
CA PRO A 257 8.29 2.09 6.02
C PRO A 257 9.37 3.18 6.27
N PRO A 258 9.62 4.01 5.28
CA PRO A 258 8.95 4.06 3.99
C PRO A 258 9.43 2.95 3.06
N TYR A 259 8.48 2.28 2.40
CA TYR A 259 8.85 1.27 1.40
C TYR A 259 9.46 1.95 0.17
N PRO A 260 10.59 1.45 -0.35
CA PRO A 260 11.12 1.96 -1.60
C PRO A 260 10.16 1.62 -2.74
N LYS A 261 9.72 2.67 -3.45
CA LYS A 261 8.77 2.57 -4.56
C LYS A 261 9.44 2.94 -5.87
N VAL A 262 9.07 2.24 -6.94
CA VAL A 262 9.27 2.68 -8.32
C VAL A 262 8.07 3.56 -8.70
N GLN A 263 8.30 4.59 -9.49
CA GLN A 263 7.21 5.41 -10.02
C GLN A 263 6.27 4.53 -10.83
N THR A 264 4.95 4.72 -10.65
CA THR A 264 3.91 4.04 -11.45
C THR A 264 3.93 4.53 -12.89
N GLY A 265 3.48 3.70 -13.83
CA GLY A 265 3.39 4.00 -15.26
C GLY A 265 4.06 2.97 -16.15
N LEU A 266 4.24 3.30 -17.44
CA LEU A 266 4.73 2.38 -18.47
C LEU A 266 6.24 2.48 -18.68
N TYR A 267 6.91 1.34 -18.69
CA TYR A 267 8.35 1.22 -18.91
C TYR A 267 8.68 0.21 -20.01
N ALA A 268 9.78 0.45 -20.72
CA ALA A 268 10.35 -0.50 -21.65
C ALA A 268 11.41 -1.38 -21.00
N VAL A 269 11.42 -2.68 -21.30
CA VAL A 269 12.54 -3.61 -21.02
C VAL A 269 13.00 -4.20 -22.35
N GLY A 270 14.27 -4.03 -22.66
CA GLY A 270 14.80 -4.31 -23.98
C GLY A 270 14.36 -3.25 -25.00
N LYS A 271 13.95 -3.69 -26.17
CA LYS A 271 13.43 -2.85 -27.27
C LYS A 271 12.03 -3.34 -27.66
N PRO A 272 11.00 -3.08 -26.84
CA PRO A 272 9.65 -3.51 -27.17
C PRO A 272 9.05 -2.65 -28.30
N ASP A 273 8.18 -3.27 -29.06
CA ASP A 273 7.39 -2.67 -30.13
C ASP A 273 5.88 -2.69 -29.79
N GLU A 274 5.06 -2.26 -30.73
CA GLU A 274 3.60 -2.21 -30.60
C GLU A 274 2.92 -3.58 -30.43
N LYS A 275 3.64 -4.69 -30.72
CA LYS A 275 3.15 -6.07 -30.57
C LYS A 275 3.72 -6.77 -29.35
N SER A 276 4.68 -6.15 -28.69
CA SER A 276 5.38 -6.72 -27.54
C SER A 276 4.46 -6.91 -26.35
N PRO A 277 4.62 -8.00 -25.57
CA PRO A 277 3.77 -8.27 -24.41
C PRO A 277 3.82 -7.17 -23.36
N VAL A 278 2.69 -6.94 -22.68
CA VAL A 278 2.58 -6.03 -21.55
C VAL A 278 2.53 -6.85 -20.26
N LEU A 279 3.55 -6.73 -19.42
CA LEU A 279 3.61 -7.31 -18.07
C LEU A 279 3.13 -6.26 -17.07
N VAL A 280 2.28 -6.64 -16.14
CA VAL A 280 1.83 -5.76 -15.05
C VAL A 280 2.50 -6.18 -13.74
N THR A 281 2.93 -5.22 -12.93
CA THR A 281 3.51 -5.47 -11.60
C THR A 281 3.17 -4.35 -10.63
N GLY A 282 3.34 -4.60 -9.33
CA GLY A 282 3.23 -3.56 -8.31
C GLY A 282 4.50 -2.71 -8.21
N ASN A 283 4.38 -1.55 -7.58
CA ASN A 283 5.44 -0.53 -7.51
C ASN A 283 6.47 -0.73 -6.37
N PHE A 284 6.51 -1.88 -5.73
CA PHE A 284 7.56 -2.19 -4.76
C PHE A 284 8.91 -2.40 -5.47
N ASP A 285 9.91 -1.61 -5.12
CA ASP A 285 11.22 -1.57 -5.78
C ASP A 285 11.86 -2.97 -5.95
N LEU A 286 11.90 -3.77 -4.90
CA LEU A 286 12.47 -5.12 -4.96
C LEU A 286 11.70 -6.04 -5.92
N THR A 287 10.37 -5.92 -6.00
CA THR A 287 9.55 -6.70 -6.94
C THR A 287 9.88 -6.32 -8.38
N VAL A 288 9.95 -5.02 -8.67
CA VAL A 288 10.30 -4.52 -10.01
C VAL A 288 11.72 -4.95 -10.39
N ARG A 289 12.71 -4.77 -9.51
CA ARG A 289 14.10 -5.18 -9.78
C ARG A 289 14.24 -6.69 -9.98
N ARG A 290 13.53 -7.52 -9.22
CA ARG A 290 13.52 -8.99 -9.41
C ARG A 290 12.85 -9.37 -10.73
N LEU A 291 11.78 -8.69 -11.12
CA LEU A 291 11.17 -8.88 -12.44
C LEU A 291 12.16 -8.54 -13.55
N VAL A 292 12.72 -7.33 -13.52
CA VAL A 292 13.67 -6.85 -14.54
C VAL A 292 14.89 -7.79 -14.62
N LYS A 293 15.48 -8.18 -13.49
CA LYS A 293 16.58 -9.15 -13.45
C LYS A 293 16.26 -10.46 -14.18
N ALA A 294 15.01 -10.89 -14.11
CA ALA A 294 14.57 -12.15 -14.71
C ALA A 294 14.30 -12.08 -16.21
N ILE A 295 14.07 -10.88 -16.75
CA ILE A 295 13.62 -10.69 -18.14
C ILE A 295 14.58 -9.86 -19.00
N ASP A 296 15.44 -9.05 -18.39
CA ASP A 296 16.38 -8.18 -19.09
C ASP A 296 17.37 -8.99 -19.93
N GLY A 297 17.55 -8.58 -21.19
CA GLY A 297 18.35 -9.31 -22.17
C GLY A 297 17.75 -10.62 -22.68
N GLN A 298 16.57 -11.06 -22.17
CA GLN A 298 15.92 -12.31 -22.59
C GLN A 298 14.67 -12.07 -23.43
N VAL A 299 13.92 -11.00 -23.15
CA VAL A 299 12.68 -10.67 -23.82
C VAL A 299 12.52 -9.16 -23.98
N ASN A 300 11.82 -8.74 -25.03
CA ASN A 300 11.41 -7.36 -25.23
C ASN A 300 9.94 -7.23 -24.79
N VAL A 301 9.69 -6.46 -23.75
CA VAL A 301 8.36 -6.33 -23.14
C VAL A 301 8.10 -4.93 -22.61
N TRP A 302 6.86 -4.54 -22.57
CA TRP A 302 6.39 -3.42 -21.80
C TRP A 302 6.14 -3.85 -20.36
N VAL A 303 6.51 -3.04 -19.39
CA VAL A 303 6.23 -3.26 -17.97
C VAL A 303 5.38 -2.11 -17.46
N LEU A 304 4.12 -2.40 -17.17
CA LEU A 304 3.19 -1.48 -16.55
C LEU A 304 3.28 -1.64 -15.03
N VAL A 305 3.80 -0.61 -14.38
CA VAL A 305 3.94 -0.57 -12.91
C VAL A 305 2.70 0.12 -12.35
N ALA A 306 1.85 -0.64 -11.67
CA ALA A 306 0.66 -0.12 -10.99
C ALA A 306 0.92 0.07 -9.49
N ASP A 307 0.13 0.93 -8.82
CA ASP A 307 0.31 1.18 -7.40
C ASP A 307 -0.06 -0.05 -6.56
N SER A 308 0.84 -0.43 -5.67
CA SER A 308 0.66 -1.48 -4.68
C SER A 308 1.01 -0.98 -3.26
N ALA A 309 0.93 0.33 -3.05
CA ALA A 309 1.37 1.02 -1.83
C ALA A 309 2.86 0.77 -1.47
N GLY A 310 3.68 0.32 -2.44
CA GLY A 310 5.06 -0.10 -2.19
C GLY A 310 5.17 -1.45 -1.48
N ILE A 311 4.14 -2.27 -1.55
CA ILE A 311 4.09 -3.61 -0.97
C ILE A 311 4.33 -4.63 -2.09
N ASN A 312 4.91 -5.78 -1.75
CA ASN A 312 5.04 -6.90 -2.67
C ASN A 312 3.66 -7.26 -3.27
N VAL A 313 3.62 -7.48 -4.58
CA VAL A 313 2.37 -7.69 -5.34
C VAL A 313 1.47 -8.80 -4.77
N TRP A 314 2.04 -9.85 -4.22
CA TRP A 314 1.29 -10.94 -3.59
C TRP A 314 0.63 -10.50 -2.29
N CYS A 315 1.42 -9.92 -1.36
CA CYS A 315 0.89 -9.39 -0.10
C CYS A 315 -0.10 -8.24 -0.34
N ALA A 316 0.20 -7.38 -1.33
CA ALA A 316 -0.67 -6.28 -1.71
C ALA A 316 -2.02 -6.75 -2.25
N ALA A 317 -2.05 -7.79 -3.09
CA ALA A 317 -3.30 -8.36 -3.59
C ALA A 317 -4.11 -9.05 -2.48
N GLY A 318 -3.45 -9.79 -1.59
CA GLY A 318 -4.10 -10.40 -0.43
C GLY A 318 -4.63 -9.39 0.58
N GLY A 319 -3.98 -8.24 0.71
CA GLY A 319 -4.35 -7.15 1.62
C GLY A 319 -5.26 -6.07 1.01
N GLY A 320 -5.67 -6.21 -0.26
CA GLY A 320 -6.52 -5.21 -0.92
C GLY A 320 -5.79 -3.94 -1.40
N TYR A 321 -4.45 -3.95 -1.44
CA TYR A 321 -3.64 -2.80 -1.91
C TYR A 321 -3.26 -2.87 -3.39
N PHE A 322 -3.40 -4.05 -4.01
CA PHE A 322 -3.24 -4.25 -5.44
C PHE A 322 -4.50 -4.89 -6.01
N THR A 323 -5.39 -4.05 -6.53
CA THR A 323 -6.75 -4.40 -6.94
C THR A 323 -6.96 -4.18 -8.43
N ALA A 324 -8.13 -4.57 -8.93
CA ALA A 324 -8.51 -4.29 -10.32
C ALA A 324 -8.50 -2.80 -10.63
N GLU A 325 -8.95 -1.94 -9.70
CA GLU A 325 -8.98 -0.49 -9.83
C GLU A 325 -7.59 0.09 -10.06
N LYS A 326 -6.59 -0.38 -9.30
CA LYS A 326 -5.20 0.06 -9.46
C LYS A 326 -4.61 -0.33 -10.82
N VAL A 327 -4.95 -1.50 -11.33
CA VAL A 327 -4.55 -1.92 -12.69
C VAL A 327 -5.29 -1.11 -13.76
N ILE A 328 -6.60 -0.87 -13.59
CA ILE A 328 -7.41 -0.04 -14.48
C ILE A 328 -6.84 1.39 -14.54
N ALA A 329 -6.58 1.98 -13.41
CA ALA A 329 -5.98 3.31 -13.32
C ALA A 329 -4.62 3.36 -14.06
N ALA A 330 -3.73 2.39 -13.83
CA ALA A 330 -2.44 2.33 -14.51
C ALA A 330 -2.57 2.15 -16.03
N VAL A 331 -3.50 1.31 -16.51
CA VAL A 331 -3.77 1.13 -17.95
C VAL A 331 -4.22 2.43 -18.59
N LYS A 332 -5.10 3.18 -17.92
CA LYS A 332 -5.66 4.42 -18.43
C LYS A 332 -4.67 5.58 -18.37
N SER A 333 -4.04 5.79 -17.21
CA SER A 333 -3.06 6.88 -17.01
C SER A 333 -1.80 6.73 -17.87
N SER A 334 -1.46 5.49 -18.30
CA SER A 334 -0.33 5.25 -19.20
C SER A 334 -0.68 5.37 -20.68
N HIS A 335 -1.94 5.68 -21.05
CA HIS A 335 -2.40 5.72 -22.44
C HIS A 335 -1.94 4.49 -23.25
N LEU A 336 -2.02 3.31 -22.65
CA LEU A 336 -1.44 2.08 -23.18
C LEU A 336 -1.92 1.73 -24.60
N ASN A 337 -3.14 2.14 -24.97
CA ASN A 337 -3.72 1.96 -26.29
C ASN A 337 -2.95 2.71 -27.41
N GLU A 338 -2.20 3.75 -27.07
CA GLU A 338 -1.40 4.52 -28.03
C GLU A 338 -0.03 3.86 -28.30
N VAL A 339 0.41 2.99 -27.39
CA VAL A 339 1.73 2.33 -27.44
C VAL A 339 1.64 0.90 -27.99
N VAL A 340 0.55 0.20 -27.70
CA VAL A 340 0.42 -1.24 -27.97
C VAL A 340 -0.88 -1.51 -28.75
N ARG A 341 -0.76 -2.27 -29.83
CA ARG A 341 -1.92 -2.60 -30.71
C ARG A 341 -2.79 -3.75 -30.22
N HIS A 342 -2.28 -4.59 -29.33
CA HIS A 342 -3.08 -5.68 -28.74
C HIS A 342 -3.67 -5.28 -27.38
N HIS A 343 -4.72 -5.96 -26.96
CA HIS A 343 -5.43 -5.69 -25.71
C HIS A 343 -5.23 -6.85 -24.72
N ALA A 344 -3.97 -7.19 -24.39
CA ALA A 344 -3.66 -8.32 -23.53
C ALA A 344 -2.61 -7.94 -22.47
N LEU A 345 -2.99 -8.06 -21.21
CA LEU A 345 -2.13 -7.85 -20.04
C LEU A 345 -1.70 -9.19 -19.45
N VAL A 346 -0.47 -9.28 -19.00
CA VAL A 346 0.03 -10.42 -18.25
C VAL A 346 0.27 -9.99 -16.80
N LEU A 347 -0.58 -10.45 -15.89
CA LEU A 347 -0.50 -10.22 -14.45
C LEU A 347 0.21 -11.37 -13.74
N PRO A 348 0.88 -11.13 -12.60
CA PRO A 348 1.46 -12.20 -11.80
C PRO A 348 0.40 -13.20 -11.33
N GLN A 349 0.70 -14.51 -11.36
CA GLN A 349 -0.20 -15.55 -10.82
C GLN A 349 -0.60 -15.27 -9.36
N LEU A 350 0.32 -14.70 -8.59
CA LEU A 350 0.16 -14.50 -7.15
C LEU A 350 -0.82 -13.37 -6.77
N CYS A 351 -1.25 -12.55 -7.73
CA CYS A 351 -2.28 -11.54 -7.45
C CYS A 351 -3.70 -11.98 -7.89
N ALA A 352 -3.86 -13.20 -8.41
CA ALA A 352 -5.13 -13.69 -8.95
C ALA A 352 -6.25 -13.81 -7.91
N ASN A 353 -5.94 -13.88 -6.63
CA ASN A 353 -6.92 -13.93 -5.53
C ASN A 353 -7.44 -12.53 -5.08
N GLY A 354 -6.74 -11.45 -5.46
CA GLY A 354 -7.10 -10.09 -5.07
C GLY A 354 -7.44 -9.17 -6.23
N VAL A 355 -7.30 -9.64 -7.48
CA VAL A 355 -7.52 -8.81 -8.68
C VAL A 355 -8.60 -9.43 -9.56
N ASP A 356 -9.68 -8.70 -9.78
CA ASP A 356 -10.75 -9.11 -10.69
C ASP A 356 -10.38 -8.81 -12.15
N GLY A 357 -9.88 -9.83 -12.87
CA GLY A 357 -9.51 -9.72 -14.27
C GLY A 357 -10.68 -9.48 -15.22
N TRP A 358 -11.91 -9.89 -14.85
CA TRP A 358 -13.10 -9.62 -15.64
C TRP A 358 -13.47 -8.14 -15.58
N ARG A 359 -13.38 -7.53 -14.41
CA ARG A 359 -13.61 -6.10 -14.20
C ARG A 359 -12.60 -5.25 -15.00
N ILE A 360 -11.31 -5.62 -14.99
CA ILE A 360 -10.29 -4.96 -15.81
C ILE A 360 -10.71 -5.00 -17.28
N ARG A 361 -11.11 -6.17 -17.80
CA ARG A 361 -11.54 -6.31 -19.18
C ARG A 361 -12.79 -5.47 -19.49
N LYS A 362 -13.76 -5.45 -18.60
CA LYS A 362 -14.99 -4.65 -18.77
C LYS A 362 -14.70 -3.16 -18.85
N GLU A 363 -13.81 -2.65 -17.98
CA GLU A 363 -13.57 -1.22 -17.81
C GLU A 363 -12.51 -0.65 -18.78
N THR A 364 -11.63 -1.50 -19.31
CA THR A 364 -10.52 -1.05 -20.16
C THR A 364 -10.49 -1.69 -21.54
N GLY A 365 -11.26 -2.75 -21.77
CA GLY A 365 -11.14 -3.57 -22.98
C GLY A 365 -9.94 -4.55 -22.98
N TRP A 366 -9.05 -4.48 -21.99
CA TRP A 366 -7.84 -5.29 -21.92
C TRP A 366 -8.09 -6.64 -21.24
N GLY A 367 -7.78 -7.73 -21.94
CA GLY A 367 -7.87 -9.10 -21.43
C GLY A 367 -6.72 -9.42 -20.48
N VAL A 368 -7.03 -10.06 -19.34
CA VAL A 368 -6.03 -10.47 -18.34
C VAL A 368 -5.60 -11.91 -18.56
N HIS A 369 -4.30 -12.12 -18.65
CA HIS A 369 -3.65 -13.43 -18.63
C HIS A 369 -2.83 -13.58 -17.35
N TRP A 370 -3.11 -14.60 -16.58
CA TRP A 370 -2.32 -14.91 -15.39
C TRP A 370 -0.99 -15.55 -15.81
N GLY A 371 0.11 -14.85 -15.61
CA GLY A 371 1.46 -15.28 -15.89
C GLY A 371 1.96 -16.37 -14.91
N PRO A 372 3.25 -16.72 -14.92
CA PRO A 372 3.83 -17.66 -13.99
C PRO A 372 3.94 -17.08 -12.57
N ALA A 373 4.03 -17.96 -11.57
CA ALA A 373 4.21 -17.57 -10.18
C ALA A 373 5.59 -16.95 -9.90
N ARG A 374 6.60 -17.30 -10.70
CA ARG A 374 7.95 -16.76 -10.56
C ARG A 374 8.37 -15.99 -11.81
N ALA A 375 8.99 -14.83 -11.62
CA ALA A 375 9.46 -13.97 -12.70
C ALA A 375 10.46 -14.67 -13.64
N LYS A 376 11.31 -15.56 -13.12
CA LYS A 376 12.29 -16.34 -13.92
C LYS A 376 11.66 -17.23 -14.98
N ASP A 377 10.39 -17.57 -14.84
CA ASP A 377 9.67 -18.43 -15.78
C ASP A 377 8.97 -17.63 -16.90
N ILE A 378 8.98 -16.28 -16.83
CA ILE A 378 8.33 -15.40 -17.81
C ILE A 378 8.90 -15.59 -19.22
N PRO A 379 10.22 -15.64 -19.46
CA PRO A 379 10.73 -15.84 -20.81
C PRO A 379 10.22 -17.13 -21.45
N THR A 380 10.28 -18.25 -20.72
CA THR A 380 9.76 -19.55 -21.20
C THR A 380 8.24 -19.52 -21.41
N TYR A 381 7.50 -18.86 -20.53
CA TYR A 381 6.05 -18.69 -20.65
C TYR A 381 5.66 -17.90 -21.92
N LEU A 382 6.37 -16.82 -22.21
CA LEU A 382 6.13 -16.01 -23.39
C LEU A 382 6.49 -16.75 -24.68
N ALA A 383 7.66 -17.43 -24.70
CA ALA A 383 8.09 -18.27 -25.83
C ALA A 383 7.10 -19.43 -26.09
N GLY A 384 6.51 -20.00 -25.04
CA GLY A 384 5.50 -21.06 -25.09
C GLY A 384 4.09 -20.58 -25.41
N LYS A 385 3.92 -19.44 -26.10
CA LYS A 385 2.61 -18.86 -26.45
C LYS A 385 1.69 -18.70 -25.23
N ARG A 386 2.23 -18.27 -24.11
CA ARG A 386 1.54 -18.06 -22.82
C ARG A 386 0.90 -19.31 -22.21
N LYS A 387 1.44 -20.50 -22.49
CA LYS A 387 1.06 -21.76 -21.85
C LYS A 387 1.90 -21.97 -20.60
N LYS A 388 1.24 -22.22 -19.47
CA LYS A 388 1.90 -22.53 -18.20
C LYS A 388 2.05 -24.04 -18.02
N THR A 389 3.22 -24.48 -17.60
CA THR A 389 3.40 -25.82 -17.01
C THR A 389 2.87 -25.82 -15.57
N ASP A 390 2.63 -27.01 -15.00
CA ASP A 390 2.17 -27.09 -13.61
C ASP A 390 3.17 -26.47 -12.62
N SER A 391 4.45 -26.61 -12.88
CA SER A 391 5.50 -25.99 -12.04
C SER A 391 5.46 -24.46 -12.02
N MET A 392 4.94 -23.81 -13.07
CA MET A 392 4.81 -22.37 -13.18
C MET A 392 3.61 -21.81 -12.38
N ARG A 393 2.69 -22.67 -11.93
CA ARG A 393 1.47 -22.28 -11.22
C ARG A 393 1.66 -22.14 -9.71
N TRP A 394 2.80 -22.66 -9.19
CA TRP A 394 3.02 -22.83 -7.76
C TRP A 394 4.26 -22.09 -7.28
N VAL A 395 4.19 -21.57 -6.07
CA VAL A 395 5.38 -21.16 -5.32
C VAL A 395 5.84 -22.34 -4.48
N ARG A 396 7.03 -22.85 -4.81
CA ARG A 396 7.73 -23.80 -3.97
C ARG A 396 8.70 -23.01 -3.11
N PHE A 397 8.58 -23.08 -1.80
CA PHE A 397 9.48 -22.40 -0.88
C PHE A 397 10.73 -23.25 -0.64
N PRO A 398 11.79 -23.19 -1.50
CA PRO A 398 13.05 -23.85 -1.22
C PRO A 398 13.68 -23.25 0.05
N LEU A 399 14.66 -23.95 0.64
CA LEU A 399 15.32 -23.51 1.87
C LEU A 399 15.77 -22.04 1.81
N LYS A 400 16.34 -21.61 0.68
CA LYS A 400 16.76 -20.21 0.49
C LYS A 400 15.61 -19.21 0.71
N ASP A 401 14.43 -19.47 0.13
CA ASP A 401 13.29 -18.57 0.25
C ASP A 401 12.75 -18.55 1.69
N ARG A 402 12.74 -19.70 2.37
CA ARG A 402 12.34 -19.81 3.77
C ARG A 402 13.30 -19.07 4.70
N LEU A 403 14.61 -19.21 4.47
CA LEU A 403 15.62 -18.46 5.22
C LEU A 403 15.50 -16.95 4.97
N GLU A 404 15.23 -16.51 3.73
CA GLU A 404 14.95 -15.09 3.45
C GLU A 404 13.74 -14.60 4.21
N MET A 405 12.63 -15.35 4.25
CA MET A 405 11.41 -14.98 5.00
C MET A 405 11.72 -14.81 6.48
N VAL A 406 12.38 -15.78 7.10
CA VAL A 406 12.79 -15.71 8.51
C VAL A 406 13.67 -14.49 8.76
N THR A 407 14.68 -14.24 7.94
CA THR A 407 15.59 -13.10 8.11
C THR A 407 14.84 -11.77 8.04
N VAL A 408 13.90 -11.65 7.11
CA VAL A 408 13.06 -10.43 6.97
C VAL A 408 12.18 -10.22 8.20
N THR A 409 11.54 -11.28 8.69
CA THR A 409 10.67 -11.18 9.87
C THR A 409 11.49 -10.89 11.14
N LEU A 410 12.57 -11.64 11.35
CA LEU A 410 13.41 -11.50 12.53
C LEU A 410 14.18 -10.18 12.58
N GLY A 411 14.58 -9.62 11.44
CA GLY A 411 15.43 -8.42 11.40
C GLY A 411 14.87 -7.28 12.24
N PHE A 412 13.56 -7.04 12.15
CA PHE A 412 12.89 -6.02 12.95
C PHE A 412 12.64 -6.47 14.40
N TYR A 413 12.10 -7.67 14.59
CA TYR A 413 11.81 -8.18 15.93
C TYR A 413 13.07 -8.41 16.76
N ALA A 414 14.15 -8.87 16.11
CA ALA A 414 15.43 -8.98 16.78
C ALA A 414 15.91 -7.62 17.33
N LEU A 415 15.77 -6.55 16.54
CA LEU A 415 16.11 -5.20 17.02
C LEU A 415 15.25 -4.80 18.21
N LEU A 416 13.93 -4.99 18.15
CA LEU A 416 12.99 -4.64 19.23
C LEU A 416 13.19 -5.46 20.49
N ILE A 417 13.59 -6.72 20.38
CA ILE A 417 13.77 -7.63 21.52
C ILE A 417 15.20 -7.57 22.03
N LEU A 418 16.18 -7.76 21.15
CA LEU A 418 17.57 -7.95 21.59
C LEU A 418 18.25 -6.65 22.02
N LEU A 419 17.84 -5.49 21.47
CA LEU A 419 18.43 -4.22 21.91
C LEU A 419 18.08 -3.87 23.37
N PRO A 420 16.81 -3.91 23.82
CA PRO A 420 16.49 -3.77 25.24
C PRO A 420 17.16 -4.82 26.12
N VAL A 421 17.21 -6.06 25.65
CA VAL A 421 17.91 -7.14 26.39
C VAL A 421 19.38 -6.82 26.57
N PHE A 422 20.06 -6.42 25.54
CA PHE A 422 21.47 -6.05 25.60
C PHE A 422 21.72 -4.88 26.55
N ILE A 423 20.81 -3.91 26.61
CA ILE A 423 20.94 -2.74 27.47
C ILE A 423 20.65 -3.09 28.95
N PHE A 424 19.53 -3.76 29.20
CA PHE A 424 18.98 -3.93 30.54
C PHE A 424 19.28 -5.31 31.17
N TRP A 425 19.52 -6.35 30.36
CA TRP A 425 19.66 -7.74 30.81
C TRP A 425 20.79 -8.48 30.08
N ARG A 426 21.99 -8.00 30.18
CA ARG A 426 23.15 -8.54 29.43
C ARG A 426 23.39 -10.03 29.63
N SER A 427 23.10 -10.56 30.82
CA SER A 427 23.22 -11.99 31.10
C SER A 427 22.28 -12.87 30.28
N LEU A 428 21.12 -12.33 29.94
CA LEU A 428 20.10 -13.03 29.13
C LEU A 428 20.29 -12.81 27.63
N PHE A 429 21.18 -11.90 27.21
CA PHE A 429 21.36 -11.55 25.80
C PHE A 429 21.67 -12.76 24.92
N TRP A 430 22.69 -13.53 25.26
CA TRP A 430 23.05 -14.69 24.45
C TRP A 430 22.01 -15.82 24.51
N PRO A 431 21.51 -16.24 25.69
CA PRO A 431 20.45 -17.25 25.76
C PRO A 431 19.24 -16.90 24.91
N ILE A 432 18.79 -15.65 24.94
CA ILE A 432 17.62 -15.22 24.15
C ILE A 432 17.94 -15.10 22.68
N THR A 433 19.12 -14.55 22.34
CA THR A 433 19.55 -14.50 20.95
C THR A 433 19.59 -15.89 20.33
N PHE A 434 20.19 -16.85 20.99
CA PHE A 434 20.25 -18.24 20.50
C PHE A 434 18.87 -18.90 20.45
N SER A 435 18.00 -18.63 21.45
CA SER A 435 16.63 -19.16 21.44
C SER A 435 15.81 -18.56 20.29
N LEU A 436 15.79 -17.24 20.15
CA LEU A 436 15.02 -16.53 19.13
C LEU A 436 15.50 -16.92 17.71
N LEU A 437 16.79 -16.74 17.44
CA LEU A 437 17.34 -17.04 16.11
C LEU A 437 17.37 -18.54 15.86
N GLY A 438 17.80 -19.33 16.84
CA GLY A 438 17.91 -20.78 16.71
C GLY A 438 16.58 -21.43 16.40
N LEU A 439 15.52 -21.14 17.15
CA LEU A 439 14.19 -21.71 16.92
C LEU A 439 13.61 -21.26 15.57
N SER A 440 13.77 -19.98 15.21
CA SER A 440 13.19 -19.46 13.98
C SER A 440 13.91 -20.02 12.74
N TYR A 441 15.24 -20.06 12.72
CA TYR A 441 15.98 -20.66 11.62
C TYR A 441 15.85 -22.20 11.59
N PHE A 442 15.78 -22.85 12.74
CA PHE A 442 15.46 -24.27 12.80
C PHE A 442 14.06 -24.54 12.22
N TYR A 443 13.06 -23.73 12.60
CA TYR A 443 11.73 -23.83 12.03
C TYR A 443 11.73 -23.68 10.50
N ALA A 444 12.44 -22.67 9.96
CA ALA A 444 12.57 -22.50 8.52
C ALA A 444 13.23 -23.70 7.82
N GLY A 445 14.25 -24.27 8.46
CA GLY A 445 14.92 -25.48 7.97
C GLY A 445 14.00 -26.70 8.00
N ALA A 446 13.46 -27.00 9.16
CA ALA A 446 12.68 -28.20 9.44
C ALA A 446 11.23 -28.14 8.95
N HIS A 447 10.73 -26.97 8.54
CA HIS A 447 9.33 -26.72 8.20
C HIS A 447 8.65 -27.79 7.31
N PRO A 448 9.24 -28.32 6.24
CA PRO A 448 8.59 -29.34 5.41
C PRO A 448 8.38 -30.69 6.13
N TRP A 449 9.17 -30.97 7.14
CA TRP A 449 9.14 -32.23 7.89
C TRP A 449 8.38 -32.13 9.21
N LEU A 450 8.12 -30.91 9.70
CA LEU A 450 7.30 -30.73 10.90
C LEU A 450 5.85 -31.10 10.61
N PRO A 451 5.26 -32.00 11.44
CA PRO A 451 3.86 -32.41 11.27
C PRO A 451 2.89 -31.26 11.59
N GLY A 452 1.72 -31.32 11.01
CA GLY A 452 0.65 -30.36 11.23
C GLY A 452 0.49 -29.36 10.08
N ARG A 453 -0.61 -28.58 10.14
CA ARG A 453 -0.87 -27.45 9.24
C ARG A 453 -0.02 -26.26 9.66
N ASP A 454 0.21 -25.32 8.74
CA ASP A 454 0.93 -24.08 9.02
C ASP A 454 0.28 -23.30 10.19
N GLY A 455 1.05 -22.50 10.87
CA GLY A 455 0.63 -21.73 12.04
C GLY A 455 0.75 -22.52 13.34
N LEU A 456 -0.26 -22.42 14.21
CA LEU A 456 -0.25 -22.98 15.55
C LEU A 456 0.02 -24.50 15.58
N TYR A 457 -0.47 -25.24 14.60
CA TYR A 457 -0.25 -26.70 14.56
C TYR A 457 1.22 -27.09 14.41
N LYS A 458 2.01 -26.33 13.62
CA LYS A 458 3.45 -26.56 13.48
C LYS A 458 4.25 -26.01 14.65
N SER A 459 3.72 -25.09 15.44
CA SER A 459 4.38 -24.62 16.66
C SER A 459 4.38 -25.67 17.77
N ILE A 460 3.42 -26.60 17.77
CA ILE A 460 3.37 -27.69 18.76
C ILE A 460 4.64 -28.58 18.69
N PRO A 461 4.97 -29.24 17.57
CA PRO A 461 6.19 -30.03 17.49
C PRO A 461 7.45 -29.18 17.68
N LEU A 462 7.47 -27.91 17.25
CA LEU A 462 8.57 -27.00 17.50
C LEU A 462 8.77 -26.77 19.00
N THR A 463 7.69 -26.52 19.73
CA THR A 463 7.71 -26.37 21.21
C THR A 463 8.25 -27.63 21.88
N LEU A 464 7.74 -28.82 21.48
CA LEU A 464 8.21 -30.09 22.04
C LEU A 464 9.70 -30.29 21.84
N ILE A 465 10.23 -30.00 20.65
CA ILE A 465 11.66 -30.06 20.36
C ILE A 465 12.45 -29.08 21.23
N ALA A 466 11.98 -27.84 21.36
CA ALA A 466 12.62 -26.82 22.18
C ALA A 466 12.66 -27.21 23.67
N LEU A 467 11.55 -27.71 24.21
CA LEU A 467 11.46 -28.16 25.60
C LEU A 467 12.28 -29.42 25.86
N THR A 468 12.35 -30.35 24.90
CA THR A 468 13.25 -31.51 25.00
C THR A 468 14.70 -31.06 25.04
N GLY A 469 15.08 -30.12 24.20
CA GLY A 469 16.42 -29.51 24.22
C GLY A 469 16.73 -28.84 25.56
N LEU A 470 15.77 -28.09 26.12
CA LEU A 470 15.91 -27.48 27.47
C LEU A 470 16.08 -28.55 28.53
N PHE A 471 15.26 -29.59 28.51
CA PHE A 471 15.37 -30.70 29.48
C PHE A 471 16.73 -31.40 29.40
N VAL A 472 17.21 -31.71 28.22
CA VAL A 472 18.55 -32.32 28.03
C VAL A 472 19.65 -31.38 28.53
N TYR A 473 19.56 -30.07 28.22
CA TYR A 473 20.53 -29.09 28.67
C TYR A 473 20.56 -29.01 30.19
N THR A 474 19.40 -28.95 30.86
CA THR A 474 19.30 -28.81 32.31
C THR A 474 19.72 -30.07 33.07
N THR A 475 19.53 -31.25 32.46
CA THR A 475 19.90 -32.53 33.11
C THR A 475 21.38 -32.88 32.93
N LEU A 476 21.95 -32.56 31.74
CA LEU A 476 23.32 -33.00 31.42
C LEU A 476 24.40 -31.95 31.65
N TRP A 477 24.08 -30.67 31.55
CA TRP A 477 25.12 -29.63 31.55
C TRP A 477 24.93 -28.57 32.64
N HIS A 478 23.71 -28.12 32.90
CA HIS A 478 23.51 -26.98 33.81
C HIS A 478 22.16 -27.00 34.51
N PRO A 479 22.08 -27.59 35.71
CA PRO A 479 20.86 -27.61 36.50
C PRO A 479 20.34 -26.18 36.75
N LEU A 480 19.09 -25.92 36.37
CA LEU A 480 18.44 -24.64 36.61
C LEU A 480 17.51 -24.73 37.83
N PRO A 481 17.41 -23.67 38.65
CA PRO A 481 16.38 -23.57 39.68
C PRO A 481 14.99 -23.73 39.06
N THR A 482 14.06 -24.35 39.78
CA THR A 482 12.70 -24.66 39.26
C THR A 482 11.99 -23.45 38.68
N LEU A 483 12.17 -22.30 39.29
CA LEU A 483 11.56 -21.06 38.86
C LEU A 483 12.14 -20.58 37.51
N ASN A 484 13.47 -20.62 37.35
CA ASN A 484 14.12 -20.28 36.09
C ASN A 484 13.73 -21.28 34.97
N LEU A 485 13.62 -22.56 35.32
CA LEU A 485 13.15 -23.58 34.40
C LEU A 485 11.73 -23.26 33.89
N PHE A 486 10.82 -22.88 34.80
CA PHE A 486 9.47 -22.46 34.44
C PHE A 486 9.47 -21.28 33.46
N HIS A 487 10.29 -20.24 33.70
CA HIS A 487 10.38 -19.10 32.78
C HIS A 487 10.90 -19.48 31.40
N TRP A 488 11.91 -20.36 31.34
CA TRP A 488 12.40 -20.86 30.06
C TRP A 488 11.36 -21.69 29.31
N VAL A 489 10.57 -22.51 30.00
CA VAL A 489 9.45 -23.25 29.40
C VAL A 489 8.43 -22.29 28.79
N VAL A 490 8.01 -21.27 29.53
CA VAL A 490 7.06 -20.26 29.02
C VAL A 490 7.66 -19.49 27.84
N GLY A 491 8.91 -19.04 27.95
CA GLY A 491 9.59 -18.28 26.90
C GLY A 491 9.78 -19.06 25.61
N LEU A 492 10.26 -20.30 25.69
CA LEU A 492 10.44 -21.16 24.52
C LEU A 492 9.10 -21.53 23.87
N THR A 493 8.06 -21.74 24.67
CA THR A 493 6.70 -21.96 24.16
C THR A 493 6.23 -20.73 23.41
N GLY A 494 6.35 -19.54 24.00
CA GLY A 494 5.98 -18.27 23.37
C GLY A 494 6.74 -18.01 22.07
N LEU A 495 8.06 -18.22 22.06
CA LEU A 495 8.88 -18.08 20.85
C LEU A 495 8.51 -19.08 19.75
N SER A 496 8.17 -20.31 20.14
CA SER A 496 7.72 -21.33 19.19
C SER A 496 6.38 -20.99 18.55
N VAL A 497 5.41 -20.50 19.34
CA VAL A 497 4.11 -20.03 18.86
C VAL A 497 4.28 -18.82 17.97
N PHE A 498 5.09 -17.85 18.38
CA PHE A 498 5.41 -16.68 17.58
C PHE A 498 6.05 -17.06 16.23
N SER A 499 7.06 -17.95 16.24
CA SER A 499 7.70 -18.42 15.02
C SER A 499 6.71 -19.14 14.08
N GLY A 500 5.83 -19.98 14.64
CA GLY A 500 4.80 -20.66 13.88
C GLY A 500 3.78 -19.71 13.26
N ALA A 501 3.38 -18.67 13.98
CA ALA A 501 2.42 -17.67 13.54
C ALA A 501 3.01 -16.69 12.50
N GLU A 502 4.16 -16.09 12.81
CA GLU A 502 4.80 -15.09 11.94
C GLU A 502 5.38 -15.68 10.65
N LEU A 503 5.73 -16.94 10.67
CA LEU A 503 6.30 -17.64 9.51
C LEU A 503 5.28 -18.53 8.79
N GLN A 504 4.00 -18.28 9.01
CA GLN A 504 2.93 -18.91 8.22
C GLN A 504 3.12 -18.67 6.72
N GLY A 505 2.64 -19.59 5.93
CA GLY A 505 2.72 -19.48 4.48
C GLY A 505 4.04 -19.93 3.87
N MET A 506 4.96 -20.51 4.65
CA MET A 506 6.15 -21.20 4.13
C MET A 506 5.86 -22.60 3.61
N SER A 507 4.60 -22.97 3.48
CA SER A 507 4.18 -24.23 2.89
C SER A 507 4.83 -24.45 1.53
N PRO A 508 5.27 -25.67 1.21
CA PRO A 508 5.96 -25.93 -0.06
C PRO A 508 5.14 -25.60 -1.31
N LEU A 509 3.82 -25.50 -1.15
CA LEU A 509 2.88 -25.22 -2.22
C LEU A 509 1.85 -24.21 -1.74
N MET A 510 1.95 -22.95 -2.20
CA MET A 510 0.93 -21.92 -1.96
C MET A 510 0.34 -21.39 -3.26
N ARG A 511 -0.98 -21.23 -3.28
CA ARG A 511 -1.75 -20.64 -4.39
C ARG A 511 -2.18 -19.20 -4.12
N GLY A 512 -1.56 -18.50 -3.19
CA GLY A 512 -1.98 -17.16 -2.77
C GLY A 512 -3.08 -17.18 -1.71
N GLU A 513 -3.17 -18.26 -0.92
CA GLU A 513 -4.04 -18.33 0.25
C GLU A 513 -3.59 -17.31 1.30
N GLN A 514 -4.55 -16.67 1.94
CA GLN A 514 -4.27 -15.74 3.04
C GLN A 514 -3.84 -16.52 4.28
N ALA A 515 -2.75 -16.12 4.91
CA ALA A 515 -2.37 -16.60 6.22
C ALA A 515 -3.21 -15.89 7.29
N ASN A 516 -3.93 -16.64 8.09
CA ASN A 516 -4.68 -16.10 9.24
C ASN A 516 -3.83 -16.29 10.51
N TRP A 517 -3.03 -15.28 10.83
CA TRP A 517 -2.01 -15.33 11.88
C TRP A 517 -2.32 -14.50 13.13
N GLY A 518 -3.37 -13.68 13.12
CA GLY A 518 -3.59 -12.64 14.11
C GLY A 518 -3.58 -13.14 15.56
N TRP A 519 -4.42 -14.11 15.90
CA TRP A 519 -4.51 -14.62 17.28
C TRP A 519 -3.28 -15.43 17.71
N GLU A 520 -2.67 -16.18 16.80
CA GLU A 520 -1.50 -16.99 17.09
C GLU A 520 -0.29 -16.11 17.39
N ALA A 521 -0.11 -15.02 16.64
CA ALA A 521 0.93 -14.02 16.92
C ALA A 521 0.70 -13.31 18.27
N ILE A 522 -0.55 -12.92 18.54
CA ILE A 522 -0.91 -12.30 19.83
C ILE A 522 -0.58 -13.23 21.00
N ILE A 523 -0.96 -14.49 20.92
CA ILE A 523 -0.65 -15.49 21.96
C ILE A 523 0.87 -15.63 22.12
N GLY A 524 1.61 -15.74 21.04
CA GLY A 524 3.07 -15.84 21.08
C GLY A 524 3.73 -14.62 21.71
N ILE A 525 3.24 -13.42 21.37
CA ILE A 525 3.73 -12.15 21.97
C ILE A 525 3.41 -12.10 23.47
N ILE A 526 2.18 -12.47 23.87
CA ILE A 526 1.78 -12.47 25.29
C ILE A 526 2.66 -13.44 26.09
N LEU A 527 2.84 -14.67 25.61
CA LEU A 527 3.70 -15.65 26.26
C LEU A 527 5.15 -15.17 26.34
N GLY A 528 5.66 -14.58 25.27
CA GLY A 528 6.98 -13.94 25.26
C GLY A 528 7.09 -12.79 26.26
N ALA A 529 6.08 -11.90 26.31
CA ALA A 529 6.04 -10.78 27.24
C ALA A 529 6.00 -11.23 28.71
N VAL A 530 5.21 -12.25 29.03
CA VAL A 530 5.17 -12.84 30.38
C VAL A 530 6.54 -13.35 30.80
N TYR A 531 7.23 -14.05 29.91
CA TYR A 531 8.60 -14.50 30.16
C TYR A 531 9.58 -13.36 30.48
N TRP A 532 9.41 -12.18 29.85
CA TRP A 532 10.24 -11.00 30.07
C TRP A 532 9.86 -10.20 31.31
N LEU A 533 8.56 -9.96 31.51
CA LEU A 533 8.05 -9.06 32.54
C LEU A 533 8.08 -9.68 33.92
N VAL A 534 7.88 -11.00 34.01
CA VAL A 534 7.85 -11.67 35.31
C VAL A 534 9.20 -11.62 36.01
N PRO A 535 10.36 -11.95 35.39
CA PRO A 535 11.66 -11.78 36.05
C PRO A 535 11.94 -10.34 36.45
N LEU A 536 11.49 -9.36 35.63
CA LEU A 536 11.62 -7.94 35.92
C LEU A 536 10.81 -7.56 37.16
N ALA A 537 9.52 -7.93 37.18
CA ALA A 537 8.61 -7.62 38.29
C ALA A 537 9.03 -8.28 39.61
N MET A 538 9.64 -9.44 39.51
CA MET A 538 10.11 -10.21 40.68
C MET A 538 11.53 -9.85 41.12
N GLY A 539 12.19 -8.89 40.45
CA GLY A 539 13.55 -8.47 40.78
C GLY A 539 14.63 -9.54 40.54
N TRP A 540 14.36 -10.52 39.69
CA TRP A 540 15.32 -11.56 39.32
C TRP A 540 16.30 -10.99 38.27
N ARG A 541 17.55 -10.93 38.67
CA ARG A 541 18.65 -10.47 37.80
C ARG A 541 19.50 -11.62 37.31
#